data_ff1688906e36a1cad00d5f9009e75852
#
_entry.id   ff1688906e36a1cad00d5f9009e75852
#
_cell.length_a   1.000
_cell.length_b   1.000
_cell.length_c   1.000
_cell.angle_alpha   90.00
_cell.angle_beta   90.00
_cell.angle_gamma   90.00
#
_symmetry.space_group_name_H-M   'P 1'
#
loop_
_entity.id
_entity.type
_entity.pdbx_description
1 polymer ?
#
loop_
_entity_poly.entity_id
_entity_poly.type
_entity_poly.pdbx_seq_one_letter_code
_entity_poly.pdbx_strand_id
1 'polypeptide(L)'
;MRQPLLLLALTGLIACSSPLPAVDPQQAWVDFATPTPGGKLLMAERLDNQRLTDGRYFQVTPGSHELMVRFDFEVFSGRLGMMNDPAERLCYLSVRYDHFEAGQRYLLEARSLGFTPSARLYNAKRELLAEDHRINCVI
;
A
#
# COMPACT_ATOMS: atom_id res chain seq x y z
N MET A 1 -37.03 30.08 -41.36
CA MET A 1 -36.59 30.18 -39.96
C MET A 1 -35.61 29.10 -39.66
N ARG A 2 -34.35 29.48 -39.49
CA ARG A 2 -33.28 28.56 -39.15
C ARG A 2 -33.04 28.66 -37.66
N GLN A 3 -33.32 27.59 -36.92
CA GLN A 3 -32.94 27.49 -35.52
C GLN A 3 -31.47 27.12 -35.45
N PRO A 4 -30.66 27.82 -34.65
CA PRO A 4 -29.30 27.34 -34.39
C PRO A 4 -29.34 26.18 -33.43
N LEU A 5 -28.84 25.04 -33.83
CA LEU A 5 -28.56 23.93 -32.93
C LEU A 5 -27.45 24.36 -31.97
N LEU A 6 -27.82 24.56 -30.73
CA LEU A 6 -26.85 24.68 -29.64
C LEU A 6 -26.24 23.29 -29.39
N LEU A 7 -25.06 23.05 -29.89
CA LEU A 7 -24.23 21.93 -29.49
C LEU A 7 -23.71 22.21 -28.08
N LEU A 8 -24.37 21.66 -27.07
CA LEU A 8 -23.80 21.57 -25.74
C LEU A 8 -22.63 20.57 -25.79
N ALA A 9 -21.42 21.14 -25.85
CA ALA A 9 -20.21 20.35 -25.61
C ALA A 9 -20.18 19.99 -24.11
N LEU A 10 -20.59 18.79 -23.75
CA LEU A 10 -20.29 18.21 -22.46
C LEU A 10 -18.80 17.94 -22.42
N THR A 11 -18.04 18.89 -21.87
CA THR A 11 -16.68 18.62 -21.46
C THR A 11 -16.73 17.72 -20.24
N GLY A 12 -16.64 16.41 -20.47
CA GLY A 12 -16.51 15.44 -19.39
C GLY A 12 -15.23 15.74 -18.63
N LEU A 13 -15.39 16.05 -17.34
CA LEU A 13 -14.29 16.10 -16.39
C LEU A 13 -13.71 14.68 -16.30
N ILE A 14 -12.64 14.43 -17.06
CA ILE A 14 -11.86 13.20 -16.94
C ILE A 14 -11.11 13.34 -15.63
N ALA A 15 -11.60 12.66 -14.57
CA ALA A 15 -10.86 12.54 -13.33
C ALA A 15 -9.52 11.87 -13.65
N CYS A 16 -8.42 12.58 -13.41
CA CYS A 16 -7.06 12.11 -13.67
C CYS A 16 -6.62 11.12 -12.57
N SER A 17 -7.19 9.92 -12.54
CA SER A 17 -6.59 8.78 -11.84
C SER A 17 -5.93 7.90 -12.90
N SER A 18 -4.59 7.80 -12.85
CA SER A 18 -3.87 6.86 -13.71
C SER A 18 -4.32 5.43 -13.39
N PRO A 19 -4.69 4.62 -14.38
CA PRO A 19 -4.96 3.22 -14.12
C PRO A 19 -3.69 2.51 -13.64
N LEU A 20 -3.85 1.41 -12.89
CA LEU A 20 -2.73 0.53 -12.58
C LEU A 20 -2.15 0.00 -13.89
N PRO A 21 -0.81 -0.13 -13.97
CA PRO A 21 -0.19 -0.75 -15.14
C PRO A 21 -0.62 -2.21 -15.25
N ALA A 22 -0.56 -2.76 -16.46
CA ALA A 22 -0.79 -4.18 -16.68
C ALA A 22 0.27 -4.99 -15.94
N VAL A 23 -0.15 -6.13 -15.36
CA VAL A 23 0.78 -7.04 -14.68
C VAL A 23 1.75 -7.64 -15.70
N ASP A 24 3.05 -7.50 -15.46
CA ASP A 24 4.09 -8.12 -16.27
C ASP A 24 4.24 -9.59 -15.88
N PRO A 25 4.01 -10.55 -16.81
CA PRO A 25 4.14 -11.98 -16.48
C PRO A 25 5.57 -12.42 -16.16
N GLN A 26 6.58 -11.59 -16.46
CA GLN A 26 7.97 -11.85 -16.14
C GLN A 26 8.37 -11.35 -14.75
N GLN A 27 7.45 -10.69 -14.05
CA GLN A 27 7.69 -10.13 -12.72
C GLN A 27 6.66 -10.63 -11.72
N ALA A 28 6.97 -10.44 -10.44
CA ALA A 28 6.05 -10.69 -9.34
C ALA A 28 5.30 -9.41 -8.99
N TRP A 29 4.04 -9.54 -8.60
CA TRP A 29 3.19 -8.42 -8.20
C TRP A 29 2.82 -8.54 -6.72
N VAL A 30 2.89 -7.43 -5.98
CA VAL A 30 2.55 -7.36 -4.57
C VAL A 30 1.39 -6.39 -4.37
N ASP A 31 0.26 -6.90 -3.89
CA ASP A 31 -0.89 -6.12 -3.44
C ASP A 31 -0.75 -5.75 -1.95
N PHE A 32 -1.55 -4.80 -1.50
CA PHE A 32 -1.57 -4.32 -0.13
C PHE A 32 -2.92 -4.54 0.54
N ALA A 33 -2.89 -4.77 1.87
CA ALA A 33 -4.06 -4.77 2.71
C ALA A 33 -3.75 -4.24 4.12
N THR A 34 -4.73 -3.55 4.70
CA THR A 34 -4.70 -3.07 6.08
C THR A 34 -5.89 -3.66 6.82
N PRO A 35 -5.79 -4.92 7.30
CA PRO A 35 -6.94 -5.65 7.82
C PRO A 35 -7.40 -5.22 9.21
N THR A 36 -6.57 -4.46 9.97
CA THR A 36 -6.94 -4.01 11.32
C THR A 36 -7.60 -2.65 11.30
N PRO A 37 -8.54 -2.37 12.24
CA PRO A 37 -9.07 -1.02 12.40
C PRO A 37 -7.96 -0.02 12.70
N GLY A 38 -8.09 1.20 12.20
CA GLY A 38 -7.12 2.27 12.38
C GLY A 38 -6.07 2.36 11.27
N GLY A 39 -5.90 1.34 10.44
CA GLY A 39 -5.06 1.45 9.25
C GLY A 39 -5.65 2.42 8.24
N LYS A 40 -4.91 3.48 7.89
CA LYS A 40 -5.37 4.54 6.99
C LYS A 40 -4.77 4.43 5.60
N LEU A 41 -3.47 4.23 5.56
CA LEU A 41 -2.73 4.24 4.30
C LEU A 41 -1.59 3.24 4.38
N LEU A 42 -1.48 2.42 3.35
CA LEU A 42 -0.34 1.56 3.12
C LEU A 42 0.12 1.74 1.69
N MET A 43 1.36 2.15 1.50
CA MET A 43 1.90 2.39 0.17
C MET A 43 3.35 1.95 0.06
N ALA A 44 3.74 1.58 -1.16
CA ALA A 44 5.12 1.28 -1.50
C ALA A 44 5.95 2.57 -1.43
N GLU A 45 7.03 2.54 -0.67
CA GLU A 45 7.93 3.69 -0.51
C GLU A 45 9.24 3.49 -1.27
N ARG A 46 9.90 2.36 -1.02
CA ARG A 46 11.19 2.02 -1.65
C ARG A 46 11.23 0.56 -2.05
N LEU A 47 11.87 0.29 -3.16
CA LEU A 47 12.24 -1.05 -3.61
C LEU A 47 13.75 -1.12 -3.70
N ASP A 48 14.37 -2.03 -2.96
CA ASP A 48 15.84 -2.17 -2.90
C ASP A 48 16.53 -0.82 -2.65
N ASN A 49 15.98 -0.06 -1.69
CA ASN A 49 16.43 1.26 -1.27
C ASN A 49 16.25 2.36 -2.32
N GLN A 50 15.53 2.13 -3.40
CA GLN A 50 15.22 3.15 -4.38
C GLN A 50 13.77 3.60 -4.26
N ARG A 51 13.58 4.92 -4.20
CA ARG A 51 12.26 5.52 -4.06
C ARG A 51 11.40 5.25 -5.29
N LEU A 52 10.14 4.86 -5.03
CA LEU A 52 9.15 4.60 -6.06
C LEU A 52 8.25 5.82 -6.29
N THR A 53 7.83 6.00 -7.53
CA THR A 53 6.89 7.08 -7.90
C THR A 53 5.43 6.67 -7.74
N ASP A 54 5.11 5.38 -7.91
CA ASP A 54 3.76 4.86 -7.73
C ASP A 54 3.73 3.96 -6.48
N GLY A 55 3.03 4.41 -5.45
CA GLY A 55 2.96 3.72 -4.16
C GLY A 55 1.84 2.69 -4.02
N ARG A 56 1.10 2.40 -5.10
CA ARG A 56 -0.10 1.56 -5.01
C ARG A 56 0.20 0.06 -5.03
N TYR A 57 1.40 -0.35 -5.40
CA TYR A 57 1.82 -1.75 -5.56
C TYR A 57 3.33 -1.85 -5.56
N PHE A 58 3.86 -3.08 -5.44
CA PHE A 58 5.21 -3.41 -5.91
C PHE A 58 5.13 -4.33 -7.12
N GLN A 59 6.00 -4.11 -8.08
CA GLN A 59 6.27 -5.06 -9.15
C GLN A 59 7.77 -5.29 -9.17
N VAL A 60 8.18 -6.54 -8.97
CA VAL A 60 9.58 -6.91 -8.73
C VAL A 60 10.02 -8.02 -9.65
N THR A 61 11.29 -7.97 -10.04
CA THR A 61 11.93 -9.07 -10.77
C THR A 61 12.03 -10.32 -9.88
N PRO A 62 12.14 -11.54 -10.46
CA PRO A 62 12.38 -12.74 -9.66
C PRO A 62 13.64 -12.62 -8.80
N GLY A 63 13.62 -13.25 -7.64
CA GLY A 63 14.75 -13.29 -6.71
C GLY A 63 14.54 -12.49 -5.44
N SER A 64 15.63 -11.96 -4.89
CA SER A 64 15.66 -11.30 -3.59
C SER A 64 15.40 -9.80 -3.71
N HIS A 65 14.47 -9.30 -2.89
CA HIS A 65 14.18 -7.87 -2.81
C HIS A 65 13.86 -7.44 -1.40
N GLU A 66 14.15 -6.17 -1.10
CA GLU A 66 13.71 -5.49 0.11
C GLU A 66 12.62 -4.50 -0.23
N LEU A 67 11.46 -4.69 0.37
CA LEU A 67 10.28 -3.83 0.20
C LEU A 67 10.15 -2.93 1.41
N MET A 68 10.21 -1.62 1.20
CA MET A 68 9.87 -0.65 2.24
C MET A 68 8.51 -0.06 1.96
N VAL A 69 7.63 -0.14 2.94
CA VAL A 69 6.29 0.45 2.89
C VAL A 69 6.16 1.58 3.89
N ARG A 70 5.32 2.54 3.54
CA ARG A 70 4.83 3.56 4.46
C ARG A 70 3.47 3.13 4.97
N PHE A 71 3.33 3.13 6.28
CA PHE A 71 2.09 2.78 6.96
C PHE A 71 1.65 3.91 7.88
N ASP A 72 0.52 4.52 7.54
CA ASP A 72 -0.14 5.52 8.38
C ASP A 72 -1.31 4.85 9.09
N PHE A 73 -1.37 5.00 10.41
CA PHE A 73 -2.44 4.39 11.20
C PHE A 73 -2.80 5.23 12.42
N GLU A 74 -4.01 4.99 12.91
CA GLU A 74 -4.54 5.65 14.11
C GLU A 74 -4.51 4.69 15.29
N VAL A 75 -4.20 5.24 16.45
CA VAL A 75 -4.27 4.53 17.72
C VAL A 75 -5.37 5.15 18.56
N PHE A 76 -6.36 4.34 18.91
CA PHE A 76 -7.46 4.76 19.76
C PHE A 76 -7.07 4.55 21.22
N SER A 77 -6.94 5.63 21.99
CA SER A 77 -6.74 5.55 23.43
C SER A 77 -8.10 5.35 24.11
N GLY A 78 -8.36 4.13 24.58
CA GLY A 78 -9.64 3.74 25.16
C GLY A 78 -9.85 4.27 26.58
N ARG A 79 -9.76 5.57 26.83
CA ARG A 79 -10.17 6.17 28.08
C ARG A 79 -11.64 6.57 28.00
N LEU A 80 -12.46 5.89 28.77
CA LEU A 80 -13.87 6.20 28.99
C LEU A 80 -14.05 7.68 29.40
N GLY A 81 -14.80 8.42 28.60
CA GLY A 81 -15.24 9.77 28.95
C GLY A 81 -14.34 10.92 28.53
N MET A 82 -13.28 10.67 27.80
CA MET A 82 -12.44 11.70 27.21
C MET A 82 -12.64 11.73 25.70
N MET A 83 -13.06 12.85 25.17
CA MET A 83 -13.06 13.11 23.72
C MET A 83 -11.62 13.38 23.28
N ASN A 84 -10.80 12.34 23.28
CA ASN A 84 -9.47 12.43 22.74
C ASN A 84 -9.50 11.98 21.28
N ASP A 85 -9.01 12.82 20.41
CA ASP A 85 -8.74 12.43 19.03
C ASP A 85 -7.78 11.25 19.00
N PRO A 86 -7.96 10.29 18.08
CA PRO A 86 -7.02 9.20 17.94
C PRO A 86 -5.63 9.74 17.62
N ALA A 87 -4.59 9.15 18.22
CA ALA A 87 -3.22 9.47 17.89
C ALA A 87 -2.86 8.91 16.52
N GLU A 88 -2.26 9.73 15.68
CA GLU A 88 -1.80 9.31 14.36
C GLU A 88 -0.32 8.90 14.42
N ARG A 89 0.00 7.82 13.72
CA ARG A 89 1.36 7.32 13.57
C ARG A 89 1.71 7.14 12.10
N LEU A 90 2.93 7.49 11.76
CA LEU A 90 3.52 7.23 10.45
C LEU A 90 4.77 6.43 10.65
N CYS A 91 4.80 5.22 10.10
CA CYS A 91 5.93 4.32 10.21
C CYS A 91 6.36 3.80 8.84
N TYR A 92 7.67 3.55 8.71
CA TYR A 92 8.24 2.83 7.58
C TYR A 92 8.62 1.43 8.04
N LEU A 93 8.15 0.42 7.31
CA LEU A 93 8.44 -0.97 7.62
C LEU A 93 9.16 -1.60 6.41
N SER A 94 10.21 -2.34 6.68
CA SER A 94 10.97 -3.06 5.65
C SER A 94 10.76 -4.56 5.78
N VAL A 95 10.41 -5.18 4.66
CA VAL A 95 10.22 -6.64 4.54
C VAL A 95 11.16 -7.15 3.47
N ARG A 96 11.94 -8.18 3.78
CA ARG A 96 12.82 -8.82 2.83
C ARG A 96 12.34 -10.23 2.51
N TYR A 97 12.32 -10.54 1.22
CA TYR A 97 12.00 -11.88 0.75
C TYR A 97 12.94 -12.26 -0.39
N ASP A 98 13.49 -13.48 -0.32
CA ASP A 98 14.59 -13.90 -1.19
C ASP A 98 14.14 -14.67 -2.44
N HIS A 99 12.86 -15.04 -2.55
CA HIS A 99 12.39 -16.00 -3.54
C HIS A 99 11.15 -15.54 -4.32
N PHE A 100 11.08 -14.27 -4.70
CA PHE A 100 10.01 -13.82 -5.58
C PHE A 100 10.06 -14.56 -6.91
N GLU A 101 8.89 -15.01 -7.37
CA GLU A 101 8.78 -15.79 -8.61
C GLU A 101 7.99 -15.01 -9.67
N ALA A 102 8.46 -15.13 -10.93
CA ALA A 102 7.79 -14.50 -12.06
C ALA A 102 6.35 -15.02 -12.20
N GLY A 103 5.42 -14.12 -12.52
CA GLY A 103 4.02 -14.45 -12.72
C GLY A 103 3.22 -14.73 -11.45
N GLN A 104 3.86 -14.65 -10.28
CA GLN A 104 3.19 -14.88 -9.00
C GLN A 104 2.66 -13.60 -8.38
N ARG A 105 1.57 -13.74 -7.62
CA ARG A 105 0.94 -12.64 -6.92
C ARG A 105 1.10 -12.82 -5.42
N TYR A 106 1.48 -11.73 -4.75
CA TYR A 106 1.75 -11.70 -3.31
C TYR A 106 0.89 -10.64 -2.66
N LEU A 107 0.71 -10.76 -1.34
CA LEU A 107 -0.02 -9.79 -0.53
C LEU A 107 0.85 -9.35 0.64
N LEU A 108 1.04 -8.05 0.77
CA LEU A 108 1.67 -7.45 1.95
C LEU A 108 0.60 -6.83 2.81
N GLU A 109 0.46 -7.33 4.04
CA GLU A 109 -0.47 -6.81 5.04
C GLU A 109 0.29 -6.00 6.09
N ALA A 110 -0.20 -4.82 6.39
CA ALA A 110 0.26 -4.03 7.53
C ALA A 110 -0.83 -3.98 8.60
N ARG A 111 -0.41 -4.19 9.84
CA ARG A 111 -1.28 -4.20 11.01
C ARG A 111 -0.68 -3.32 12.10
N SER A 112 -1.54 -2.84 12.98
CA SER A 112 -1.12 -2.17 14.20
C SER A 112 -1.76 -2.83 15.42
N LEU A 113 -0.95 -3.06 16.45
CA LEU A 113 -1.41 -3.42 17.79
C LEU A 113 -1.01 -2.29 18.72
N GLY A 114 -1.99 -1.42 19.03
CA GLY A 114 -1.67 -0.16 19.70
C GLY A 114 -0.71 0.67 18.86
N PHE A 115 0.42 1.06 19.44
CA PHE A 115 1.45 1.86 18.76
C PHE A 115 2.45 1.01 17.97
N THR A 116 2.32 -0.31 17.99
CA THR A 116 3.28 -1.22 17.35
C THR A 116 2.75 -1.67 16.00
N PRO A 117 3.36 -1.22 14.88
CA PRO A 117 3.02 -1.71 13.56
C PRO A 117 3.77 -3.01 13.25
N SER A 118 3.21 -3.78 12.32
CA SER A 118 3.86 -4.96 11.76
C SER A 118 3.48 -5.13 10.30
N ALA A 119 4.33 -5.76 9.52
CA ALA A 119 4.08 -6.08 8.14
C ALA A 119 4.40 -7.55 7.86
N ARG A 120 3.55 -8.20 7.07
CA ARG A 120 3.69 -9.61 6.70
C ARG A 120 3.45 -9.79 5.22
N LEU A 121 4.31 -10.57 4.59
CA LEU A 121 4.20 -10.93 3.19
C LEU A 121 3.64 -12.35 3.06
N TYR A 122 2.61 -12.50 2.23
CA TYR A 122 1.95 -13.77 1.95
C TYR A 122 2.01 -14.06 0.45
N ASN A 123 2.02 -15.36 0.10
CA ASN A 123 1.79 -15.79 -1.28
C ASN A 123 0.30 -15.88 -1.60
N ALA A 124 -0.04 -16.28 -2.82
CA ALA A 124 -1.43 -16.40 -3.26
C ALA A 124 -2.23 -17.46 -2.48
N LYS A 125 -1.56 -18.44 -1.87
CA LYS A 125 -2.17 -19.45 -1.00
C LYS A 125 -2.29 -19.00 0.46
N ARG A 126 -1.95 -17.74 0.74
CA ARG A 126 -1.94 -17.14 2.07
C ARG A 126 -0.96 -17.80 3.06
N GLU A 127 0.12 -18.33 2.54
CA GLU A 127 1.22 -18.80 3.35
C GLU A 127 2.12 -17.63 3.71
N LEU A 128 2.53 -17.53 4.98
CA LEU A 128 3.43 -16.48 5.45
C LEU A 128 4.84 -16.74 4.93
N LEU A 129 5.40 -15.77 4.21
CA LEU A 129 6.72 -15.86 3.59
C LEU A 129 7.79 -15.06 4.31
N ALA A 130 7.42 -13.88 4.80
CA ALA A 130 8.35 -12.96 5.46
C ALA A 130 7.61 -11.98 6.35
N GLU A 131 8.33 -11.45 7.34
CA GLU A 131 7.84 -10.42 8.26
C GLU A 131 8.77 -9.21 8.21
N ASP A 132 8.33 -8.08 8.76
CA ASP A 132 9.16 -6.91 8.88
C ASP A 132 10.42 -7.21 9.71
N HIS A 133 11.56 -6.68 9.24
CA HIS A 133 12.83 -6.79 9.97
C HIS A 133 13.33 -5.43 10.45
N ARG A 134 12.72 -4.35 9.99
CA ARG A 134 13.05 -2.98 10.41
C ARG A 134 11.80 -2.13 10.45
N ILE A 135 11.63 -1.40 11.54
CA ILE A 135 10.54 -0.46 11.75
C ILE A 135 11.14 0.89 12.14
N ASN A 136 10.72 1.95 11.45
CA ASN A 136 11.10 3.31 11.79
C ASN A 136 9.87 4.20 11.77
N CYS A 137 9.46 4.69 12.93
CA CYS A 137 8.32 5.60 13.07
C CYS A 137 8.83 7.04 13.23
N VAL A 138 8.24 7.95 12.48
CA VAL A 138 8.64 9.37 12.45
C VAL A 138 7.69 10.28 13.21
N ILE A 139 6.49 9.82 13.51
CA ILE A 139 5.52 10.47 14.38
C ILE A 139 4.69 9.45 15.16
#